data_17719a09268810256b032486ef766c06
#
_entry.id   17719a09268810256b032486ef766c06
#
_cell.length_a   1.000
_cell.length_b   1.000
_cell.length_c   1.000
_cell.angle_alpha   90.00
_cell.angle_beta   90.00
_cell.angle_gamma   90.00
#
_symmetry.space_group_name_H-M   'P 1'
#
loop_
_entity.id
_entity.type
_entity.pdbx_description
1 polymer ?
#
loop_
_entity_poly.entity_id
_entity_poly.type
_entity_poly.pdbx_seq_one_letter_code
_entity_poly.pdbx_strand_id
1 'polypeptide(L)'
;MKTTIFCIICVLSLFSVAHAEDYALKGVKLGFGFDRDFGIVGSIGKLNGFIGNDGVSVDYIFNKDKLTPEINWYIGAGGYGDWDGGDAGVRLPVGAELGFAQRWDAFAQLMPRLRLNRSPDFGLDAALGVRYRF
;
A
#
# COMPACT_ATOMS: atom_id res chain seq x y z
N MET A 1 -10.19 -8.61 18.04
CA MET A 1 -11.25 -7.62 18.18
C MET A 1 -10.75 -6.19 18.30
N LYS A 2 -9.74 -5.91 19.12
CA LYS A 2 -9.17 -4.56 19.23
C LYS A 2 -8.57 -4.07 17.91
N THR A 3 -7.92 -4.94 17.17
CA THR A 3 -7.29 -4.61 15.88
C THR A 3 -8.33 -4.24 14.82
N THR A 4 -9.47 -4.94 14.79
CA THR A 4 -10.54 -4.68 13.84
C THR A 4 -11.19 -3.31 14.12
N ILE A 5 -11.42 -2.97 15.38
CA ILE A 5 -11.98 -1.66 15.78
C ILE A 5 -11.03 -0.55 15.39
N PHE A 6 -9.74 -0.74 15.60
CA PHE A 6 -8.72 0.24 15.23
C PHE A 6 -8.72 0.50 13.73
N CYS A 7 -8.81 -0.54 12.91
CA CYS A 7 -8.89 -0.39 11.45
C CYS A 7 -10.13 0.39 11.01
N ILE A 8 -11.28 0.13 11.63
CA ILE A 8 -12.52 0.85 11.33
C ILE A 8 -12.38 2.33 11.67
N ILE A 9 -11.78 2.65 12.81
CA ILE A 9 -11.55 4.04 13.21
C ILE A 9 -10.62 4.74 12.23
N CYS A 10 -9.56 4.08 11.78
CA CYS A 10 -8.65 4.62 10.78
C CYS A 10 -9.35 4.89 9.45
N VAL A 11 -10.22 3.98 9.00
CA VAL A 11 -11.01 4.17 7.79
C VAL A 11 -11.92 5.38 7.91
N LEU A 12 -12.64 5.50 9.01
CA LEU A 12 -13.55 6.62 9.25
C LEU A 12 -12.78 7.95 9.32
N SER A 13 -11.61 7.95 9.93
CA SER A 13 -10.76 9.14 10.01
C SER A 13 -10.30 9.58 8.64
N LEU A 14 -9.91 8.65 7.77
CA LEU A 14 -9.49 8.95 6.41
C LEU A 14 -10.64 9.52 5.57
N PHE A 15 -11.83 8.98 5.72
CA PHE A 15 -13.01 9.53 5.06
C PHE A 15 -13.31 10.96 5.51
N SER A 16 -13.20 11.23 6.79
CA SER A 16 -13.42 12.59 7.33
C SER A 16 -12.42 13.59 6.77
N VAL A 17 -11.15 13.21 6.69
CA VAL A 17 -10.09 14.05 6.11
C VAL A 17 -10.35 14.28 4.62
N ALA A 18 -10.76 13.25 3.89
CA ALA A 18 -11.04 13.36 2.45
C ALA A 18 -12.18 14.34 2.17
N HIS A 19 -13.20 14.39 3.01
CA HIS A 19 -14.31 15.31 2.86
C HIS A 19 -13.96 16.75 3.27
N ALA A 20 -13.04 16.93 4.21
CA ALA A 20 -12.73 18.24 4.75
C ALA A 20 -11.76 19.06 3.89
N GLU A 21 -10.89 18.41 3.11
CA GLU A 21 -9.77 19.10 2.44
C GLU A 21 -9.53 18.53 1.04
N ASP A 22 -10.46 18.74 0.11
CA ASP A 22 -10.38 18.19 -1.25
C ASP A 22 -9.10 18.55 -1.98
N TYR A 23 -8.60 19.78 -1.85
CA TYR A 23 -7.40 20.12 -2.58
C TYR A 23 -6.10 19.84 -1.84
N ALA A 24 -6.13 19.64 -0.56
CA ALA A 24 -4.97 19.12 0.15
C ALA A 24 -4.69 17.66 -0.23
N LEU A 25 -5.70 16.96 -0.74
CA LEU A 25 -5.59 15.56 -1.15
C LEU A 25 -5.29 15.39 -2.65
N LYS A 26 -5.09 16.48 -3.38
CA LYS A 26 -4.77 16.40 -4.81
C LYS A 26 -3.49 15.58 -5.02
N GLY A 27 -3.57 14.54 -5.84
CA GLY A 27 -2.47 13.62 -6.06
C GLY A 27 -2.41 12.46 -5.08
N VAL A 28 -3.29 12.43 -4.09
CA VAL A 28 -3.41 11.31 -3.17
C VAL A 28 -4.30 10.24 -3.80
N LYS A 29 -3.93 8.99 -3.61
CA LYS A 29 -4.73 7.82 -4.00
C LYS A 29 -5.11 7.05 -2.75
N LEU A 30 -6.36 6.61 -2.69
CA LEU A 30 -6.86 5.75 -1.61
C LEU A 30 -7.69 4.63 -2.19
N GLY A 31 -7.60 3.46 -1.60
CA GLY A 31 -8.34 2.31 -2.07
C GLY A 31 -8.25 1.12 -1.17
N PHE A 32 -8.55 -0.04 -1.73
CA PHE A 32 -8.55 -1.31 -1.02
C PHE A 32 -7.60 -2.27 -1.70
N GLY A 33 -7.03 -3.17 -0.92
CA GLY A 33 -6.17 -4.18 -1.49
C GLY A 33 -5.86 -5.31 -0.55
N PHE A 34 -5.11 -6.26 -1.08
CA PHE A 34 -4.54 -7.36 -0.33
C PHE A 34 -3.03 -7.22 -0.38
N ASP A 35 -2.43 -7.05 0.78
CA ASP A 35 -0.99 -7.00 0.97
C ASP A 35 -0.71 -7.79 2.24
N ARG A 36 -0.44 -9.09 2.09
CA ARG A 36 -0.39 -10.07 3.18
C ARG A 36 -1.76 -10.31 3.82
N ASP A 37 -2.66 -9.34 3.77
CA ASP A 37 -4.02 -9.39 4.31
C ASP A 37 -4.87 -8.31 3.63
N PHE A 38 -6.17 -8.35 3.81
CA PHE A 38 -7.06 -7.32 3.30
C PHE A 38 -6.91 -6.03 4.11
N GLY A 39 -6.88 -4.91 3.41
CA GLY A 39 -6.74 -3.62 4.07
C GLY A 39 -6.94 -2.44 3.14
N ILE A 40 -6.46 -1.30 3.59
CA ILE A 40 -6.55 -0.03 2.89
C ILE A 40 -5.18 0.32 2.35
N VAL A 41 -5.15 0.72 1.09
CA VAL A 41 -3.93 1.21 0.43
C VAL A 41 -4.06 2.71 0.20
N GLY A 42 -2.93 3.40 0.34
CA GLY A 42 -2.86 4.82 0.09
C GLY A 42 -1.56 5.17 -0.58
N SER A 43 -1.56 6.27 -1.32
CA SER A 43 -0.38 6.72 -2.03
C SER A 43 -0.35 8.24 -2.07
N ILE A 44 0.80 8.82 -1.75
CA ILE A 44 1.05 10.26 -1.84
C ILE A 44 2.41 10.43 -2.53
N GLY A 45 2.40 10.97 -3.74
CA GLY A 45 3.63 11.13 -4.50
C GLY A 45 4.32 9.79 -4.71
N LYS A 46 5.52 9.65 -4.16
CA LYS A 46 6.32 8.43 -4.26
C LYS A 46 6.17 7.49 -3.07
N LEU A 47 5.34 7.86 -2.09
CA LEU A 47 5.11 7.02 -0.91
C LEU A 47 3.83 6.21 -1.08
N ASN A 48 3.91 4.92 -0.87
CA ASN A 48 2.77 4.02 -0.80
C ASN A 48 2.65 3.49 0.62
N GLY A 49 1.43 3.38 1.11
CA GLY A 49 1.17 2.84 2.42
C GLY A 49 0.06 1.82 2.39
N PHE A 50 0.08 0.92 3.34
CA PHE A 50 -0.95 -0.10 3.52
C PHE A 50 -1.20 -0.29 5.01
N ILE A 51 -2.48 -0.38 5.37
CA ILE A 51 -2.91 -0.73 6.73
C ILE A 51 -3.94 -1.84 6.60
N GLY A 52 -3.63 -2.99 7.18
CA GLY A 52 -4.51 -4.16 7.16
C GLY A 52 -4.79 -4.67 8.56
N ASN A 53 -5.45 -5.82 8.61
CA ASN A 53 -5.77 -6.45 9.89
C ASN A 53 -4.55 -6.97 10.62
N ASP A 54 -3.53 -7.41 9.89
CA ASP A 54 -2.34 -8.04 10.46
C ASP A 54 -1.18 -7.07 10.65
N GLY A 55 -1.15 -5.95 9.97
CA GLY A 55 -0.03 -5.05 10.09
C GLY A 55 -0.09 -3.84 9.17
N VAL A 56 1.05 -3.20 9.04
CA VAL A 56 1.23 -1.97 8.27
C VAL A 56 2.49 -2.07 7.42
N SER A 57 2.48 -1.39 6.29
CA SER A 57 3.67 -1.26 5.47
C SER A 57 3.74 0.12 4.83
N VAL A 58 4.96 0.57 4.58
CA VAL A 58 5.24 1.84 3.90
C VAL A 58 6.37 1.58 2.91
N ASP A 59 6.16 1.97 1.67
CA ASP A 59 7.13 1.80 0.60
C ASP A 59 7.42 3.14 -0.06
N TYR A 60 8.67 3.36 -0.42
CA TYR A 60 9.10 4.48 -1.23
C TYR A 60 9.36 3.98 -2.66
N ILE A 61 8.67 4.54 -3.63
CA ILE A 61 8.80 4.16 -5.04
C ILE A 61 9.85 5.07 -5.66
N PHE A 62 11.02 4.55 -5.95
CA PHE A 62 12.12 5.34 -6.47
C PHE A 62 12.21 5.32 -7.99
N ASN A 63 11.52 4.42 -8.66
CA ASN A 63 11.48 4.41 -10.12
C ASN A 63 10.10 3.94 -10.61
N LYS A 64 9.52 4.73 -11.49
CA LYS A 64 8.23 4.43 -12.13
C LYS A 64 8.29 4.90 -13.56
N ASP A 65 7.90 4.06 -14.49
CA ASP A 65 7.91 4.39 -15.92
C ASP A 65 6.75 3.69 -16.64
N LYS A 66 6.47 4.14 -17.83
CA LYS A 66 5.42 3.56 -18.65
C LYS A 66 5.90 2.30 -19.34
N LEU A 67 5.13 1.23 -19.19
CA LEU A 67 5.32 0.00 -19.95
C LEU A 67 4.47 0.04 -21.23
N THR A 68 3.22 0.50 -21.11
CA THR A 68 2.30 0.79 -22.20
C THR A 68 1.58 2.11 -21.88
N PRO A 69 0.77 2.68 -22.78
CA PRO A 69 0.00 3.89 -22.46
C PRO A 69 -0.89 3.76 -21.23
N GLU A 70 -1.38 2.56 -20.93
CA GLU A 70 -2.26 2.32 -19.78
C GLU A 70 -1.58 1.68 -18.59
N ILE A 71 -0.40 1.11 -18.77
CA ILE A 71 0.29 0.34 -17.73
C ILE A 71 1.62 0.99 -17.39
N ASN A 72 1.82 1.26 -16.11
CA ASN A 72 3.11 1.69 -15.57
C ASN A 72 3.71 0.55 -14.75
N TRP A 73 5.03 0.39 -14.81
CA TRP A 73 5.74 -0.47 -13.88
C TRP A 73 6.44 0.39 -12.83
N TYR A 74 6.71 -0.18 -11.68
CA TYR A 74 7.41 0.55 -10.63
C TYR A 74 8.26 -0.40 -9.79
N ILE A 75 9.25 0.20 -9.13
CA ILE A 75 10.09 -0.49 -8.15
C ILE A 75 10.36 0.46 -7.00
N GLY A 76 10.41 -0.09 -5.80
CA GLY A 76 10.65 0.69 -4.61
C GLY A 76 11.33 -0.11 -3.52
N ALA A 77 11.40 0.48 -2.35
CA ALA A 77 11.91 -0.15 -1.14
C ALA A 77 11.08 0.33 0.04
N GLY A 78 10.83 -0.54 0.98
CA GLY A 78 10.02 -0.17 2.11
C GLY A 78 10.19 -1.08 3.31
N GLY A 79 9.34 -0.86 4.31
CA GLY A 79 9.31 -1.62 5.52
C GLY A 79 7.91 -2.07 5.88
N TYR A 80 7.82 -3.09 6.71
CA TYR A 80 6.55 -3.63 7.17
C TYR A 80 6.67 -4.06 8.63
N GLY A 81 5.52 -4.13 9.30
CA GLY A 81 5.44 -4.63 10.66
C GLY A 81 4.06 -5.19 10.95
N ASP A 82 4.00 -6.25 11.72
CA ASP A 82 2.76 -6.90 12.13
C ASP A 82 2.33 -6.42 13.52
N TRP A 83 1.00 -6.30 13.72
CA TRP A 83 0.45 -5.79 14.98
C TRP A 83 0.64 -6.75 16.15
N ASP A 84 0.58 -8.04 15.90
CA ASP A 84 0.50 -9.07 16.94
C ASP A 84 1.88 -9.60 17.36
N GLY A 85 2.84 -8.70 17.55
CA GLY A 85 4.19 -9.11 17.96
C GLY A 85 4.87 -9.97 16.91
N GLY A 86 4.39 -9.87 15.68
CA GLY A 86 4.87 -10.68 14.59
C GLY A 86 6.14 -10.14 13.96
N ASP A 87 6.21 -10.30 12.68
CA ASP A 87 7.41 -10.00 11.92
C ASP A 87 7.53 -8.51 11.61
N ALA A 88 8.76 -8.05 11.52
CA ALA A 88 9.08 -6.72 10.99
C ALA A 88 10.32 -6.85 10.12
N GLY A 89 10.35 -6.08 9.03
CA GLY A 89 11.48 -6.17 8.13
C GLY A 89 11.40 -5.17 6.99
N VAL A 90 12.20 -5.43 5.97
CA VAL A 90 12.28 -4.61 4.75
C VAL A 90 11.79 -5.42 3.56
N ARG A 91 11.36 -4.70 2.53
CA ARG A 91 10.88 -5.34 1.31
C ARG A 91 11.17 -4.46 0.09
N LEU A 92 11.16 -5.09 -1.10
CA LEU A 92 11.37 -4.41 -2.37
C LEU A 92 10.14 -4.65 -3.25
N PRO A 93 9.16 -3.73 -3.26
CA PRO A 93 8.01 -3.89 -4.14
C PRO A 93 8.40 -3.65 -5.61
N VAL A 94 8.02 -4.58 -6.46
CA VAL A 94 8.12 -4.47 -7.91
C VAL A 94 6.75 -4.78 -8.48
N GLY A 95 6.18 -3.84 -9.20
CA GLY A 95 4.82 -4.04 -9.65
C GLY A 95 4.44 -3.25 -10.86
N ALA A 96 3.16 -3.33 -11.17
CA ALA A 96 2.54 -2.61 -12.27
C ALA A 96 1.21 -2.03 -11.82
N GLU A 97 0.85 -0.90 -12.41
CA GLU A 97 -0.44 -0.27 -12.19
C GLU A 97 -1.11 0.00 -13.53
N LEU A 98 -2.42 -0.22 -13.56
CA LEU A 98 -3.25 -0.07 -14.74
C LEU A 98 -4.39 0.91 -14.45
N GLY A 99 -4.43 2.01 -15.19
CA GLY A 99 -5.59 2.90 -15.17
C GLY A 99 -6.72 2.32 -16.00
N PHE A 100 -7.82 1.93 -15.37
CA PHE A 100 -8.94 1.29 -16.06
C PHE A 100 -10.16 2.21 -16.18
N ALA A 101 -10.17 3.33 -15.46
CA ALA A 101 -11.23 4.32 -15.50
C ALA A 101 -10.67 5.68 -15.09
N GLN A 102 -11.46 6.74 -15.26
CA GLN A 102 -11.04 8.06 -14.79
C GLN A 102 -10.79 8.02 -13.28
N ARG A 103 -9.59 8.37 -12.87
CA ARG A 103 -9.14 8.44 -11.46
C ARG A 103 -9.08 7.10 -10.74
N TRP A 104 -9.32 5.98 -11.43
CA TRP A 104 -9.20 4.65 -10.85
C TRP A 104 -8.02 3.91 -11.44
N ASP A 105 -7.24 3.25 -10.61
CA ASP A 105 -6.22 2.33 -11.08
C ASP A 105 -6.26 1.03 -10.27
N ALA A 106 -5.80 -0.03 -10.92
CA ALA A 106 -5.54 -1.31 -10.29
C ALA A 106 -4.03 -1.52 -10.25
N PHE A 107 -3.55 -2.18 -9.22
CA PHE A 107 -2.13 -2.51 -9.13
C PHE A 107 -1.94 -3.95 -8.70
N ALA A 108 -0.80 -4.51 -9.10
CA ALA A 108 -0.33 -5.80 -8.63
C ALA A 108 1.18 -5.73 -8.46
N GLN A 109 1.69 -6.29 -7.39
CA GLN A 109 3.13 -6.23 -7.11
C GLN A 109 3.62 -7.50 -6.44
N LEU A 110 4.89 -7.80 -6.65
CA LEU A 110 5.63 -8.82 -5.95
C LEU A 110 6.66 -8.15 -5.05
N MET A 111 6.87 -8.70 -3.86
CA MET A 111 7.71 -8.08 -2.87
C MET A 111 8.63 -9.11 -2.23
N PRO A 112 9.87 -9.24 -2.73
CA PRO A 112 10.89 -9.93 -1.94
C PRO A 112 11.05 -9.20 -0.60
N ARG A 113 11.05 -9.95 0.47
CA ARG A 113 11.15 -9.39 1.81
C ARG A 113 12.21 -10.07 2.65
N LEU A 114 12.76 -9.33 3.58
CA LEU A 114 13.69 -9.84 4.57
C LEU A 114 13.20 -9.47 5.96
N ARG A 115 12.88 -10.46 6.76
CA ARG A 115 12.51 -10.25 8.15
C ARG A 115 13.76 -9.93 8.97
N LEU A 116 13.71 -8.88 9.75
CA LEU A 116 14.87 -8.42 10.52
C LEU A 116 14.77 -8.67 12.02
N ASN A 117 13.56 -8.74 12.56
CA ASN A 117 13.37 -9.12 13.95
C ASN A 117 13.42 -10.64 14.08
N ARG A 118 13.85 -11.14 15.20
CA ARG A 118 14.08 -12.58 15.42
C ARG A 118 15.16 -13.08 14.45
N SER A 119 15.02 -14.31 13.93
CA SER A 119 15.94 -14.85 12.96
C SER A 119 15.67 -14.25 11.58
N PRO A 120 16.70 -13.76 10.88
CA PRO A 120 16.50 -13.28 9.52
C PRO A 120 15.88 -14.37 8.63
N ASP A 121 14.87 -14.00 7.88
CA ASP A 121 14.17 -14.91 6.98
C ASP A 121 13.82 -14.19 5.68
N PHE A 122 14.11 -14.83 4.57
CA PHE A 122 13.84 -14.30 3.26
C PHE A 122 12.55 -14.90 2.71
N GLY A 123 11.68 -14.07 2.15
CA GLY A 123 10.42 -14.53 1.59
C GLY A 123 9.98 -13.69 0.40
N LEU A 124 8.89 -14.11 -0.21
CA LEU A 124 8.28 -13.41 -1.33
C LEU A 124 6.79 -13.23 -1.03
N ASP A 125 6.34 -12.00 -1.05
CA ASP A 125 4.93 -11.65 -0.89
C ASP A 125 4.37 -11.10 -2.19
N ALA A 126 3.05 -11.08 -2.30
CA ALA A 126 2.35 -10.46 -3.40
C ALA A 126 1.23 -9.56 -2.87
N ALA A 127 0.95 -8.49 -3.59
CA ALA A 127 -0.14 -7.59 -3.25
C ALA A 127 -0.89 -7.20 -4.51
N LEU A 128 -2.18 -6.92 -4.36
CA LEU A 128 -2.99 -6.38 -5.44
C LEU A 128 -4.10 -5.51 -4.83
N GLY A 129 -4.61 -4.59 -5.63
CA GLY A 129 -5.68 -3.73 -5.15
C GLY A 129 -6.14 -2.74 -6.21
N VAL A 130 -7.09 -1.91 -5.79
CA VAL A 130 -7.62 -0.81 -6.60
C VAL A 130 -7.54 0.48 -5.80
N ARG A 131 -7.28 1.58 -6.49
CA ARG A 131 -7.14 2.90 -5.86
C ARG A 131 -7.89 3.95 -6.65
N TYR A 132 -8.42 4.93 -5.93
CA TYR A 132 -9.04 6.13 -6.49
C TYR A 132 -8.11 7.33 -6.27
N ARG A 133 -7.90 8.10 -7.33
CA ARG A 133 -7.07 9.31 -7.29
C ARG A 133 -7.95 10.54 -7.10
N PHE A 134 -7.65 11.30 -6.10
CA PHE A 134 -8.33 12.56 -5.81
C PHE A 134 -7.82 13.73 -6.64
#